data_3a13d55e29ae869976b50894ba02c4cd
#
_entry.id   3a13d55e29ae869976b50894ba02c4cd
#
_cell.length_a   1.000
_cell.length_b   1.000
_cell.length_c   1.000
_cell.angle_alpha   90.00
_cell.angle_beta   90.00
_cell.angle_gamma   90.00
#
_symmetry.space_group_name_H-M   'P 1'
#
loop_
_entity.id
_entity.type
_entity.pdbx_description
1 polymer ?
#
loop_
_entity_poly.entity_id
_entity_poly.type
_entity_poly.pdbx_seq_one_letter_code
_entity_poly.pdbx_strand_id
1 'polypeptide(L)'
;VIVTYSRNVFIPLTDFCRNNCYYCGFKKNRSILSQKEVENLLLKAWNATEALFTFGEKADIFDVVKKWLKERGFKTFLDYVIEMNRLSVRLGLLPHTNAGVLKKNEIKRLRKWNASLGLMLEQAVELECHRESPGKNPKERIKTIVNAGKLRVPFTTGILIGIGEAKYDREYSLDVIADIADNYGHIQEVIVQNFTPKKGTPMENWKPPDSLK
;
A
#
# COMPACT_ATOMS: atom_id res chain seq x y z
N VAL A 1 -19.74 14.77 16.49
CA VAL A 1 -18.78 14.17 15.54
C VAL A 1 -19.01 12.67 15.53
N ILE A 2 -19.23 12.08 14.36
CA ILE A 2 -19.33 10.63 14.20
C ILE A 2 -17.93 10.14 13.83
N VAL A 3 -17.39 9.20 14.62
CA VAL A 3 -16.11 8.53 14.32
C VAL A 3 -16.42 7.12 13.82
N THR A 4 -15.92 6.80 12.65
CA THR A 4 -16.05 5.46 12.06
C THR A 4 -14.74 4.69 12.21
N TYR A 5 -14.81 3.38 12.18
CA TYR A 5 -13.64 2.50 12.19
C TYR A 5 -13.89 1.27 11.32
N SER A 6 -12.80 0.71 10.77
CA SER A 6 -12.85 -0.56 10.06
C SER A 6 -12.21 -1.67 10.89
N ARG A 7 -12.90 -2.80 10.98
CA ARG A 7 -12.33 -4.03 11.55
C ARG A 7 -11.67 -4.80 10.42
N ASN A 8 -10.38 -4.61 10.25
CA ASN A 8 -9.65 -5.27 9.17
C ASN A 8 -8.73 -6.38 9.67
N VAL A 9 -8.50 -7.37 8.82
CA VAL A 9 -7.44 -8.37 8.98
C VAL A 9 -6.29 -8.04 8.04
N PHE A 10 -5.08 -7.92 8.58
CA PHE A 10 -3.88 -7.62 7.81
C PHE A 10 -3.33 -8.88 7.14
N ILE A 11 -3.20 -8.83 5.81
CA ILE A 11 -2.72 -9.96 4.98
C ILE A 11 -1.43 -9.53 4.25
N PRO A 12 -0.25 -9.86 4.80
CA PRO A 12 1.05 -9.53 4.18
C PRO A 12 1.42 -10.55 3.10
N LEU A 13 0.91 -10.40 1.88
CA LEU A 13 1.06 -11.42 0.82
C LEU A 13 2.51 -11.77 0.48
N THR A 14 3.41 -10.78 0.49
CA THR A 14 4.85 -11.00 0.31
C THR A 14 5.67 -9.82 0.82
N ASP A 15 6.86 -10.11 1.33
CA ASP A 15 7.86 -9.13 1.73
C ASP A 15 8.93 -8.86 0.65
N PHE A 16 8.80 -9.46 -0.53
CA PHE A 16 9.62 -9.15 -1.70
C PHE A 16 9.19 -7.80 -2.27
N CYS A 17 10.11 -6.81 -2.30
CA CYS A 17 9.82 -5.46 -2.73
C CYS A 17 10.97 -4.86 -3.54
N ARG A 18 10.65 -4.21 -4.67
CA ARG A 18 11.67 -3.51 -5.49
C ARG A 18 12.24 -2.26 -4.82
N ASN A 19 11.53 -1.69 -3.86
CA ASN A 19 11.95 -0.48 -3.16
C ASN A 19 12.91 -0.80 -2.01
N ASN A 20 13.75 0.17 -1.67
CA ASN A 20 14.72 0.07 -0.59
C ASN A 20 14.61 1.30 0.33
N CYS A 21 13.37 1.56 0.81
CA CYS A 21 13.09 2.70 1.68
C CYS A 21 13.85 2.56 3.01
N TYR A 22 14.56 3.60 3.43
CA TYR A 22 15.47 3.56 4.58
C TYR A 22 14.78 3.30 5.93
N TYR A 23 13.47 3.49 6.00
CA TYR A 23 12.66 3.27 7.21
C TYR A 23 11.87 1.95 7.20
N CYS A 24 11.90 1.19 6.10
CA CYS A 24 10.99 0.07 5.90
C CYS A 24 11.47 -1.22 6.57
N GLY A 25 10.85 -1.61 7.68
CA GLY A 25 11.07 -2.90 8.32
C GLY A 25 10.28 -4.06 7.72
N PHE A 26 9.44 -3.81 6.70
CA PHE A 26 8.59 -4.83 6.08
C PHE A 26 9.36 -5.67 5.04
N LYS A 27 10.20 -5.03 4.23
CA LYS A 27 10.98 -5.71 3.19
C LYS A 27 12.03 -6.64 3.80
N LYS A 28 11.98 -7.93 3.45
CA LYS A 28 12.99 -8.93 3.83
C LYS A 28 13.36 -9.87 2.67
N ASN A 29 12.54 -9.89 1.60
CA ASN A 29 12.70 -10.74 0.42
C ASN A 29 12.80 -12.23 0.77
N ARG A 30 11.91 -12.73 1.63
CA ARG A 30 11.97 -14.09 2.19
C ARG A 30 10.69 -14.91 2.01
N SER A 31 9.52 -14.27 2.01
CA SER A 31 8.24 -14.96 2.14
C SER A 31 7.21 -14.55 1.10
N ILE A 32 6.42 -15.53 0.70
CA ILE A 32 5.20 -15.36 -0.09
C ILE A 32 4.15 -16.25 0.56
N LEU A 33 3.03 -15.66 1.00
CA LEU A 33 1.92 -16.46 1.50
C LEU A 33 1.28 -17.27 0.38
N SER A 34 1.03 -18.53 0.63
CA SER A 34 0.24 -19.40 -0.26
C SER A 34 -1.25 -19.09 -0.13
N GLN A 35 -2.06 -19.50 -1.10
CA GLN A 35 -3.52 -19.36 -1.06
C GLN A 35 -4.11 -19.98 0.21
N LYS A 36 -3.63 -21.14 0.64
CA LYS A 36 -4.11 -21.81 1.86
C LYS A 36 -3.78 -21.01 3.13
N GLU A 37 -2.61 -20.39 3.20
CA GLU A 37 -2.23 -19.54 4.34
C GLU A 37 -3.11 -18.29 4.37
N VAL A 38 -3.37 -17.66 3.22
CA VAL A 38 -4.29 -16.51 3.12
C VAL A 38 -5.70 -16.92 3.55
N GLU A 39 -6.22 -18.04 3.06
CA GLU A 39 -7.53 -18.57 3.44
C GLU A 39 -7.63 -18.79 4.96
N ASN A 40 -6.63 -19.41 5.56
CA ASN A 40 -6.57 -19.63 7.01
C ASN A 40 -6.57 -18.32 7.80
N LEU A 41 -5.87 -17.27 7.33
CA LEU A 41 -5.89 -15.96 7.96
C LEU A 41 -7.28 -15.30 7.88
N LEU A 42 -7.91 -15.38 6.71
CA LEU A 42 -9.25 -14.82 6.49
C LEU A 42 -10.31 -15.54 7.34
N LEU A 43 -10.28 -16.87 7.42
CA LEU A 43 -11.20 -17.66 8.22
C LEU A 43 -11.06 -17.40 9.73
N LYS A 44 -9.84 -17.15 10.22
CA LYS A 44 -9.60 -16.80 11.62
C LYS A 44 -10.10 -15.40 12.00
N ALA A 45 -10.32 -14.53 11.01
CA ALA A 45 -10.74 -13.16 11.19
C ALA A 45 -12.28 -13.01 11.18
N TRP A 46 -12.98 -13.87 11.89
CA TRP A 46 -14.46 -14.02 11.90
C TRP A 46 -15.24 -12.74 12.21
N ASN A 47 -14.64 -11.77 12.90
CA ASN A 47 -15.26 -10.48 13.23
C ASN A 47 -14.74 -9.31 12.38
N ALA A 48 -13.85 -9.56 11.42
CA ALA A 48 -13.38 -8.54 10.49
C ALA A 48 -14.45 -8.27 9.41
N THR A 49 -14.46 -7.03 8.93
CA THR A 49 -15.27 -6.61 7.79
C THR A 49 -14.45 -6.41 6.52
N GLU A 50 -13.16 -6.17 6.69
CA GLU A 50 -12.23 -5.92 5.59
C GLU A 50 -11.00 -6.81 5.66
N ALA A 51 -10.49 -7.18 4.49
CA ALA A 51 -9.20 -7.83 4.31
C ALA A 51 -8.21 -6.82 3.69
N LEU A 52 -7.22 -6.42 4.49
CA LEU A 52 -6.18 -5.46 4.12
C LEU A 52 -4.98 -6.19 3.50
N PHE A 53 -4.95 -6.30 2.18
CA PHE A 53 -3.87 -6.90 1.43
C PHE A 53 -2.72 -5.91 1.25
N THR A 54 -1.60 -6.16 1.92
CA THR A 54 -0.38 -5.35 1.82
C THR A 54 0.79 -6.25 1.39
N PHE A 55 1.62 -5.76 0.49
CA PHE A 55 2.75 -6.53 -0.02
C PHE A 55 3.81 -5.62 -0.64
N GLY A 56 5.00 -6.19 -0.83
CA GLY A 56 6.08 -5.49 -1.47
C GLY A 56 5.80 -5.19 -2.95
N GLU A 57 6.14 -3.99 -3.37
CA GLU A 57 5.86 -3.49 -4.71
C GLU A 57 6.65 -4.23 -5.78
N LYS A 58 5.96 -4.62 -6.87
CA LYS A 58 6.55 -5.32 -8.03
C LYS A 58 7.38 -6.55 -7.64
N ALA A 59 6.83 -7.39 -6.79
CA ALA A 59 7.49 -8.60 -6.32
C ALA A 59 7.88 -9.56 -7.46
N ASP A 60 7.17 -9.52 -8.57
CA ASP A 60 7.44 -10.35 -9.76
C ASP A 60 8.67 -9.94 -10.59
N ILE A 61 9.47 -8.96 -10.15
CA ILE A 61 10.82 -8.77 -10.72
C ILE A 61 11.83 -9.81 -10.21
N PHE A 62 11.57 -10.42 -9.05
CA PHE A 62 12.45 -11.42 -8.45
C PHE A 62 12.21 -12.80 -9.06
N ASP A 63 13.28 -13.49 -9.46
CA ASP A 63 13.18 -14.79 -10.15
C ASP A 63 12.55 -15.86 -9.26
N VAL A 64 12.81 -15.85 -7.97
CA VAL A 64 12.16 -16.75 -7.00
C VAL A 64 10.64 -16.55 -6.99
N VAL A 65 10.17 -15.31 -7.08
CA VAL A 65 8.73 -14.99 -7.14
C VAL A 65 8.13 -15.41 -8.48
N LYS A 66 8.84 -15.16 -9.60
CA LYS A 66 8.41 -15.62 -10.94
C LYS A 66 8.24 -17.14 -10.98
N LYS A 67 9.23 -17.89 -10.44
CA LYS A 67 9.17 -19.34 -10.35
C LYS A 67 7.97 -19.79 -9.52
N TRP A 68 7.79 -19.21 -8.34
CA TRP A 68 6.68 -19.50 -7.43
C TRP A 68 5.31 -19.28 -8.09
N LEU A 69 5.15 -18.17 -8.84
CA LEU A 69 3.94 -17.84 -9.59
C LEU A 69 3.68 -18.85 -10.71
N LYS A 70 4.70 -19.18 -11.50
CA LYS A 70 4.61 -20.14 -12.61
C LYS A 70 4.14 -21.51 -12.14
N GLU A 71 4.70 -22.02 -11.04
CA GLU A 71 4.33 -23.31 -10.44
C GLU A 71 2.86 -23.35 -10.00
N ARG A 72 2.22 -22.19 -9.81
CA ARG A 72 0.81 -22.03 -9.38
C ARG A 72 -0.11 -21.51 -10.48
N GLY A 73 0.40 -21.40 -11.71
CA GLY A 73 -0.39 -20.98 -12.87
C GLY A 73 -0.67 -19.48 -12.98
N PHE A 74 0.03 -18.64 -12.22
CA PHE A 74 -0.10 -17.19 -12.29
C PHE A 74 0.93 -16.58 -13.24
N LYS A 75 0.51 -15.61 -14.06
CA LYS A 75 1.40 -14.87 -14.97
C LYS A 75 2.14 -13.72 -14.27
N THR A 76 1.46 -13.04 -13.36
CA THR A 76 1.99 -11.88 -12.61
C THR A 76 1.60 -11.98 -11.14
N PHE A 77 2.32 -11.26 -10.27
CA PHE A 77 1.93 -11.17 -8.87
C PHE A 77 0.55 -10.53 -8.70
N LEU A 78 0.18 -9.60 -9.60
CA LEU A 78 -1.15 -8.98 -9.60
C LEU A 78 -2.28 -9.99 -9.88
N ASP A 79 -2.03 -11.02 -10.72
CA ASP A 79 -3.00 -12.10 -10.95
C ASP A 79 -3.28 -12.87 -9.67
N TYR A 80 -2.22 -13.17 -8.92
CA TYR A 80 -2.33 -13.81 -7.62
C TYR A 80 -3.09 -12.94 -6.61
N VAL A 81 -2.77 -11.64 -6.53
CA VAL A 81 -3.49 -10.68 -5.66
C VAL A 81 -4.99 -10.65 -5.98
N ILE A 82 -5.34 -10.61 -7.28
CA ILE A 82 -6.74 -10.61 -7.72
C ILE A 82 -7.45 -11.91 -7.27
N GLU A 83 -6.80 -13.06 -7.34
CA GLU A 83 -7.41 -14.31 -6.86
C GLU A 83 -7.59 -14.30 -5.33
N MET A 84 -6.65 -13.72 -4.57
CA MET A 84 -6.80 -13.57 -3.12
C MET A 84 -7.93 -12.58 -2.76
N ASN A 85 -8.09 -11.51 -3.53
CA ASN A 85 -9.23 -10.60 -3.36
C ASN A 85 -10.57 -11.31 -3.64
N ARG A 86 -10.63 -12.16 -4.68
CA ARG A 86 -11.82 -12.99 -4.96
C ARG A 86 -12.12 -13.97 -3.83
N LEU A 87 -11.09 -14.59 -3.28
CA LEU A 87 -11.22 -15.46 -2.11
C LEU A 87 -11.80 -14.71 -0.92
N SER A 88 -11.29 -13.51 -0.64
CA SER A 88 -11.80 -12.64 0.44
C SER A 88 -13.29 -12.32 0.25
N VAL A 89 -13.71 -11.93 -0.96
CA VAL A 89 -15.13 -11.68 -1.28
C VAL A 89 -15.99 -12.93 -1.04
N ARG A 90 -15.53 -14.11 -1.47
CA ARG A 90 -16.25 -15.38 -1.23
C ARG A 90 -16.41 -15.68 0.26
N LEU A 91 -15.49 -15.24 1.10
CA LEU A 91 -15.54 -15.40 2.56
C LEU A 91 -16.26 -14.24 3.27
N GLY A 92 -16.88 -13.31 2.52
CA GLY A 92 -17.70 -12.24 3.06
C GLY A 92 -16.92 -11.01 3.56
N LEU A 93 -15.61 -10.88 3.23
CA LEU A 93 -14.81 -9.72 3.60
C LEU A 93 -14.60 -8.79 2.40
N LEU A 94 -14.57 -7.49 2.66
CA LEU A 94 -14.29 -6.45 1.66
C LEU A 94 -12.78 -6.31 1.44
N PRO A 95 -12.24 -6.58 0.24
CA PRO A 95 -10.81 -6.41 -0.01
C PRO A 95 -10.43 -4.94 -0.11
N HIS A 96 -9.37 -4.56 0.59
CA HIS A 96 -8.59 -3.35 0.40
C HIS A 96 -7.16 -3.71 0.01
N THR A 97 -6.64 -3.16 -1.08
CA THR A 97 -5.32 -3.56 -1.60
C THR A 97 -4.34 -2.40 -1.68
N ASN A 98 -3.19 -2.57 -1.03
CA ASN A 98 -2.03 -1.67 -1.08
C ASN A 98 -0.95 -2.29 -1.98
N ALA A 99 -1.01 -2.02 -3.27
CA ALA A 99 -0.15 -2.65 -4.29
C ALA A 99 1.08 -1.82 -4.72
N GLY A 100 1.31 -0.66 -4.09
CA GLY A 100 2.30 0.30 -4.58
C GLY A 100 1.84 1.00 -5.85
N VAL A 101 2.80 1.47 -6.66
CA VAL A 101 2.53 2.18 -7.93
C VAL A 101 1.89 1.24 -8.95
N LEU A 102 0.75 1.67 -9.49
CA LEU A 102 -0.06 0.93 -10.46
C LEU A 102 -0.29 1.71 -11.75
N LYS A 103 -0.28 1.00 -12.88
CA LYS A 103 -0.76 1.52 -14.15
C LYS A 103 -2.31 1.55 -14.17
N LYS A 104 -2.90 2.41 -14.99
CA LYS A 104 -4.36 2.56 -15.11
C LYS A 104 -5.07 1.23 -15.42
N ASN A 105 -4.48 0.38 -16.27
CA ASN A 105 -5.05 -0.94 -16.57
C ASN A 105 -4.98 -1.92 -15.39
N GLU A 106 -3.94 -1.83 -14.55
CA GLU A 106 -3.81 -2.64 -13.33
C GLU A 106 -4.89 -2.25 -12.32
N ILE A 107 -5.11 -0.94 -12.12
CA ILE A 107 -6.19 -0.40 -11.28
C ILE A 107 -7.57 -0.87 -11.81
N LYS A 108 -7.79 -0.79 -13.14
CA LYS A 108 -9.05 -1.26 -13.77
C LYS A 108 -9.32 -2.74 -13.51
N ARG A 109 -8.28 -3.56 -13.42
CA ARG A 109 -8.39 -5.00 -13.09
C ARG A 109 -8.73 -5.22 -11.62
N LEU A 110 -8.01 -4.54 -10.70
CA LEU A 110 -8.23 -4.62 -9.25
C LEU A 110 -9.61 -4.11 -8.84
N ARG A 111 -10.08 -3.02 -9.44
CA ARG A 111 -11.39 -2.40 -9.16
C ARG A 111 -12.55 -3.39 -9.13
N LYS A 112 -12.48 -4.45 -9.93
CA LYS A 112 -13.57 -5.45 -10.02
C LYS A 112 -13.74 -6.26 -8.73
N TRP A 113 -12.70 -6.32 -7.90
CA TRP A 113 -12.62 -7.21 -6.73
C TRP A 113 -12.16 -6.50 -5.46
N ASN A 114 -12.13 -5.16 -5.48
CA ASN A 114 -11.75 -4.35 -4.33
C ASN A 114 -12.84 -3.36 -3.97
N ALA A 115 -13.12 -3.23 -2.68
CA ALA A 115 -13.95 -2.17 -2.15
C ALA A 115 -13.22 -0.82 -2.22
N SER A 116 -11.90 -0.85 -1.99
CA SER A 116 -11.03 0.31 -2.07
C SER A 116 -9.58 -0.09 -2.39
N LEU A 117 -8.77 0.86 -2.78
CA LEU A 117 -7.33 0.70 -2.95
C LEU A 117 -6.59 1.71 -2.07
N GLY A 118 -5.34 1.41 -1.74
CA GLY A 118 -4.50 2.31 -0.96
C GLY A 118 -3.11 2.49 -1.55
N LEU A 119 -2.60 3.71 -1.42
CA LEU A 119 -1.21 4.07 -1.69
C LEU A 119 -0.87 5.34 -0.92
N MET A 120 -0.05 5.22 0.11
CA MET A 120 0.47 6.40 0.82
C MET A 120 1.28 7.26 -0.15
N LEU A 121 0.97 8.55 -0.28
CA LEU A 121 1.81 9.48 -1.03
C LEU A 121 3.20 9.56 -0.41
N GLU A 122 3.30 9.40 0.89
CA GLU A 122 4.43 9.65 1.78
C GLU A 122 4.75 11.14 1.84
N GLN A 123 5.35 11.69 0.76
CA GLN A 123 5.55 13.12 0.54
C GLN A 123 5.44 13.42 -0.96
N ALA A 124 5.01 14.63 -1.32
CA ALA A 124 4.94 15.11 -2.70
C ALA A 124 6.29 15.60 -3.25
N VAL A 125 7.36 15.48 -2.46
CA VAL A 125 8.74 15.84 -2.79
C VAL A 125 9.65 14.62 -2.76
N GLU A 126 10.77 14.70 -3.46
CA GLU A 126 11.81 13.66 -3.40
C GLU A 126 12.59 13.75 -2.09
N LEU A 127 12.78 12.62 -1.42
CA LEU A 127 13.52 12.54 -0.16
C LEU A 127 14.68 11.54 -0.26
N GLU A 128 15.76 11.81 0.45
CA GLU A 128 16.95 10.96 0.49
C GLU A 128 16.63 9.52 0.93
N CYS A 129 15.71 9.33 1.89
CA CYS A 129 15.30 8.02 2.35
C CYS A 129 14.60 7.17 1.27
N HIS A 130 14.26 7.76 0.13
CA HIS A 130 13.65 7.12 -1.04
C HIS A 130 14.58 6.96 -2.24
N ARG A 131 15.84 7.40 -2.15
CA ARG A 131 16.79 7.41 -3.29
C ARG A 131 16.87 6.07 -4.03
N GLU A 132 16.84 4.95 -3.29
CA GLU A 132 16.89 3.59 -3.84
C GLU A 132 15.49 2.95 -4.00
N SER A 133 14.46 3.76 -4.09
CA SER A 133 13.06 3.31 -4.07
C SER A 133 12.26 3.89 -5.24
N PRO A 134 12.38 3.31 -6.45
CA PRO A 134 11.74 3.85 -7.65
C PRO A 134 10.20 3.96 -7.52
N GLY A 135 9.57 3.13 -6.72
CA GLY A 135 8.14 3.20 -6.42
C GLY A 135 7.76 4.30 -5.43
N LYS A 136 8.74 5.03 -4.89
CA LYS A 136 8.51 6.18 -4.01
C LYS A 136 8.66 7.53 -4.73
N ASN A 137 8.89 7.52 -6.05
CA ASN A 137 8.88 8.75 -6.84
C ASN A 137 7.53 9.45 -6.71
N PRO A 138 7.46 10.72 -6.26
CA PRO A 138 6.19 11.42 -6.00
C PRO A 138 5.29 11.51 -7.23
N LYS A 139 5.86 11.77 -8.41
CA LYS A 139 5.10 11.89 -9.67
C LYS A 139 4.36 10.59 -10.03
N GLU A 140 5.02 9.44 -9.85
CA GLU A 140 4.40 8.14 -10.14
C GLU A 140 3.32 7.77 -9.11
N ARG A 141 3.50 8.17 -7.84
CA ARG A 141 2.50 7.96 -6.79
C ARG A 141 1.28 8.85 -7.01
N ILE A 142 1.47 10.14 -7.25
CA ILE A 142 0.40 11.09 -7.61
C ILE A 142 -0.36 10.57 -8.85
N LYS A 143 0.34 10.15 -9.90
CA LYS A 143 -0.27 9.58 -11.11
C LYS A 143 -1.13 8.36 -10.81
N THR A 144 -0.71 7.49 -9.86
CA THR A 144 -1.49 6.33 -9.44
C THR A 144 -2.77 6.77 -8.73
N ILE A 145 -2.70 7.71 -7.78
CA ILE A 145 -3.85 8.25 -7.05
C ILE A 145 -4.84 8.91 -8.03
N VAL A 146 -4.35 9.75 -8.94
CA VAL A 146 -5.16 10.39 -10.00
C VAL A 146 -5.83 9.35 -10.93
N ASN A 147 -5.11 8.29 -11.31
CA ASN A 147 -5.69 7.22 -12.13
C ASN A 147 -6.81 6.46 -11.38
N ALA A 148 -6.69 6.27 -10.07
CA ALA A 148 -7.76 5.71 -9.26
C ALA A 148 -8.99 6.63 -9.25
N GLY A 149 -8.79 7.95 -9.13
CA GLY A 149 -9.85 8.95 -9.21
C GLY A 149 -10.57 8.93 -10.56
N LYS A 150 -9.83 8.94 -11.68
CA LYS A 150 -10.39 8.81 -13.04
C LYS A 150 -11.20 7.53 -13.24
N LEU A 151 -10.92 6.50 -12.47
CA LEU A 151 -11.64 5.23 -12.49
C LEU A 151 -12.72 5.14 -11.39
N ARG A 152 -12.90 6.20 -10.58
CA ARG A 152 -13.85 6.25 -9.46
C ARG A 152 -13.67 5.06 -8.49
N VAL A 153 -12.42 4.77 -8.10
CA VAL A 153 -12.10 3.74 -7.12
C VAL A 153 -11.92 4.41 -5.77
N PRO A 154 -12.68 4.06 -4.73
CA PRO A 154 -12.45 4.58 -3.37
C PRO A 154 -10.99 4.35 -2.97
N PHE A 155 -10.35 5.38 -2.39
CA PHE A 155 -8.90 5.36 -2.22
C PHE A 155 -8.48 5.91 -0.86
N THR A 156 -7.52 5.22 -0.23
CA THR A 156 -6.82 5.68 0.97
C THR A 156 -5.42 6.15 0.58
N THR A 157 -5.04 7.33 1.01
CA THR A 157 -3.68 7.87 0.84
C THR A 157 -3.22 8.55 2.12
N GLY A 158 -2.10 9.25 2.10
CA GLY A 158 -1.61 9.99 3.25
C GLY A 158 -0.14 10.33 3.17
N ILE A 159 0.36 10.92 4.26
CA ILE A 159 1.75 11.33 4.41
C ILE A 159 2.43 10.59 5.56
N LEU A 160 3.74 10.39 5.46
CA LEU A 160 4.60 9.89 6.52
C LEU A 160 5.49 11.03 7.01
N ILE A 161 5.43 11.31 8.32
CA ILE A 161 6.12 12.42 8.97
C ILE A 161 7.37 11.92 9.67
N GLY A 162 8.47 12.67 9.57
CA GLY A 162 9.73 12.40 10.27
C GLY A 162 10.71 11.54 9.47
N ILE A 163 10.59 11.55 8.14
CA ILE A 163 11.46 10.79 7.22
C ILE A 163 12.46 11.67 6.46
N GLY A 164 12.65 12.92 6.91
CA GLY A 164 13.61 13.88 6.36
C GLY A 164 12.98 15.07 5.61
N GLU A 165 11.66 15.15 5.62
CA GLU A 165 10.90 16.25 5.05
C GLU A 165 10.91 17.49 5.97
N ALA A 166 10.75 18.68 5.41
CA ALA A 166 10.50 19.91 6.13
C ALA A 166 8.99 20.11 6.40
N LYS A 167 8.66 21.08 7.26
CA LYS A 167 7.25 21.39 7.58
C LYS A 167 6.46 21.79 6.33
N TYR A 168 7.02 22.64 5.50
CA TYR A 168 6.37 23.08 4.26
C TYR A 168 6.16 21.93 3.25
N ASP A 169 7.01 20.89 3.27
CA ASP A 169 6.81 19.71 2.41
C ASP A 169 5.55 18.92 2.81
N ARG A 170 5.26 18.89 4.13
CA ARG A 170 4.04 18.26 4.67
C ARG A 170 2.80 19.02 4.22
N GLU A 171 2.81 20.36 4.39
CA GLU A 171 1.73 21.24 3.96
C GLU A 171 1.50 21.10 2.45
N TYR A 172 2.54 21.20 1.64
CA TYR A 172 2.47 20.99 0.19
C TYR A 172 1.93 19.60 -0.19
N SER A 173 2.34 18.57 0.54
CA SER A 173 1.86 17.19 0.28
C SER A 173 0.38 17.04 0.59
N LEU A 174 -0.12 17.69 1.64
CA LEU A 174 -1.55 17.72 1.97
C LEU A 174 -2.35 18.54 0.96
N ASP A 175 -1.83 19.67 0.48
CA ASP A 175 -2.46 20.48 -0.56
C ASP A 175 -2.61 19.67 -1.87
N VAL A 176 -1.57 18.93 -2.27
CA VAL A 176 -1.64 18.03 -3.43
C VAL A 176 -2.72 16.95 -3.25
N ILE A 177 -2.86 16.39 -2.05
CA ILE A 177 -3.91 15.40 -1.76
C ILE A 177 -5.30 16.06 -1.80
N ALA A 178 -5.44 17.27 -1.23
CA ALA A 178 -6.69 18.02 -1.25
C ALA A 178 -7.12 18.36 -2.67
N ASP A 179 -6.23 18.88 -3.50
CA ASP A 179 -6.50 19.14 -4.93
C ASP A 179 -6.99 17.90 -5.67
N ILE A 180 -6.38 16.74 -5.40
CA ILE A 180 -6.81 15.48 -6.02
C ILE A 180 -8.19 15.08 -5.48
N ALA A 181 -8.45 15.23 -4.18
CA ALA A 181 -9.74 14.92 -3.58
C ALA A 181 -10.85 15.79 -4.18
N ASP A 182 -10.63 17.10 -4.29
CA ASP A 182 -11.58 18.04 -4.85
C ASP A 182 -11.88 17.76 -6.33
N ASN A 183 -10.85 17.42 -7.12
CA ASN A 183 -11.02 17.13 -8.54
C ASN A 183 -11.73 15.82 -8.84
N TYR A 184 -11.61 14.79 -7.99
CA TYR A 184 -12.09 13.43 -8.30
C TYR A 184 -13.08 12.84 -7.29
N GLY A 185 -13.16 13.36 -6.06
CA GLY A 185 -14.12 12.93 -5.03
C GLY A 185 -13.99 11.46 -4.60
N HIS A 186 -12.81 10.83 -4.77
CA HIS A 186 -12.62 9.40 -4.55
C HIS A 186 -11.77 9.06 -3.31
N ILE A 187 -11.10 10.06 -2.74
CA ILE A 187 -10.30 9.86 -1.52
C ILE A 187 -11.25 9.77 -0.33
N GLN A 188 -11.27 8.60 0.30
CA GLN A 188 -12.13 8.32 1.45
C GLN A 188 -11.41 8.52 2.79
N GLU A 189 -10.07 8.48 2.78
CA GLU A 189 -9.27 8.56 3.99
C GLU A 189 -7.91 9.15 3.67
N VAL A 190 -7.44 10.06 4.52
CA VAL A 190 -6.08 10.61 4.51
C VAL A 190 -5.41 10.28 5.84
N ILE A 191 -4.35 9.47 5.79
CA ILE A 191 -3.60 9.04 6.96
C ILE A 191 -2.40 9.96 7.16
N VAL A 192 -2.30 10.60 8.33
CA VAL A 192 -1.10 11.30 8.77
C VAL A 192 -0.37 10.40 9.76
N GLN A 193 0.70 9.77 9.29
CA GLN A 193 1.42 8.75 10.05
C GLN A 193 2.78 9.25 10.52
N ASN A 194 3.09 9.08 11.80
CA ASN A 194 4.41 9.35 12.34
C ASN A 194 5.37 8.19 12.04
N PHE A 195 6.57 8.54 11.60
CA PHE A 195 7.67 7.60 11.49
C PHE A 195 7.98 6.97 12.83
N THR A 196 8.19 5.67 12.82
CA THR A 196 8.68 4.91 13.97
C THR A 196 9.91 4.11 13.55
N PRO A 197 11.06 4.29 14.21
CA PRO A 197 12.28 3.56 13.90
C PRO A 197 12.08 2.05 13.91
N LYS A 198 12.68 1.35 12.96
CA LYS A 198 12.64 -0.11 12.88
C LYS A 198 14.05 -0.68 12.91
N LYS A 199 14.29 -1.64 13.81
CA LYS A 199 15.59 -2.32 13.93
C LYS A 199 15.99 -2.96 12.60
N GLY A 200 17.27 -2.84 12.25
CA GLY A 200 17.84 -3.37 11.02
C GLY A 200 17.55 -2.53 9.77
N THR A 201 17.08 -1.29 9.94
CA THR A 201 16.91 -0.33 8.84
C THR A 201 17.94 0.80 8.94
N PRO A 202 18.29 1.49 7.82
CA PRO A 202 19.20 2.65 7.89
C PRO A 202 18.75 3.76 8.84
N MET A 203 17.45 3.85 9.11
CA MET A 203 16.87 4.86 10.00
C MET A 203 16.53 4.32 11.40
N GLU A 204 17.12 3.19 11.84
CA GLU A 204 16.81 2.59 13.14
C GLU A 204 17.14 3.49 14.33
N ASN A 205 18.13 4.37 14.19
CA ASN A 205 18.58 5.30 15.23
C ASN A 205 18.03 6.74 15.04
N TRP A 206 17.14 6.96 14.08
CA TRP A 206 16.53 8.26 13.88
C TRP A 206 15.50 8.54 14.97
N LYS A 207 15.47 9.80 15.42
CA LYS A 207 14.47 10.23 16.40
C LYS A 207 13.10 10.29 15.74
N PRO A 208 12.05 9.64 16.30
CA PRO A 208 10.70 9.80 15.81
C PRO A 208 10.22 11.25 15.99
N PRO A 209 9.32 11.75 15.16
CA PRO A 209 8.73 13.06 15.35
C PRO A 209 7.95 13.12 16.67
N ASP A 210 7.94 14.30 17.27
CA ASP A 210 7.10 14.57 18.43
C ASP A 210 5.64 14.76 17.97
N SER A 211 4.76 13.89 18.42
CA SER A 211 3.34 13.92 18.03
C SER A 211 2.55 15.10 18.60
N LEU A 212 3.17 15.89 19.51
CA LEU A 212 2.57 17.08 20.11
C LEU A 212 3.07 18.38 19.45
N LYS A 213 3.94 18.31 18.48
CA LYS A 213 4.48 19.43 17.69
C LYS A 213 4.16 19.27 16.21
#